data_b5f22aec766e65ae6c65e98774eb1cad
#
_entry.id   b5f22aec766e65ae6c65e98774eb1cad
#
_cell.length_a   1.000
_cell.length_b   1.000
_cell.length_c   1.000
_cell.angle_alpha   90.00
_cell.angle_beta   90.00
_cell.angle_gamma   90.00
#
_symmetry.space_group_name_H-M   'P 1'
#
loop_
_entity.id
_entity.type
_entity.pdbx_description
1 polymer ?
#
loop_
_entity_poly.entity_id
_entity_poly.type
_entity_poly.pdbx_seq_one_letter_code
_entity_poly.pdbx_strand_id
1 'polypeptide(L)'
;MNDTKNHLDKALETWLAGAQLRAQRLRHKRYTFGKQWSDKVEMSDGRVCDEHTAMRIMGYNPATNNLIRRLLKSIIGYYRSSIAANRLSDDVNNLPEIDARTLEEFLISGCAIQRVTYERRRGGLARWVDIVSPARFFINSVTDLRGDDVEILGQIRDMSPNEVVMRFSMGDRRRADALRNHFAKLEAAGNCRSTATGASVNDYISFLDAPKGMCRIIESWELETVEQYLCHDPMSGDIFYRNGDAANELENENKSRSNDGKPLIEFRWDISTMWHCRFMSPDGSLLHEEYSDAHPYVFRFYPLIDGEIHSFVEDVIQQQRNVNRLLTLNDRILSTAAKGVLLFPENQYARDMSIEEAAANWAAPDGVVLYRAQPGMPGPQQVVSSPGDLGVNRMLDLQLRLIEDVSGVNGALKGQAASAGMSASLYDSQHQHAVSSLSDIFGAFSTFIEARNQML
;
A
#
# COMPACT_ATOMS: atom_id res chain seq x y z
N MET A 1 -28.87 -15.08 -12.60
CA MET A 1 -28.16 -13.97 -13.29
C MET A 1 -28.38 -12.60 -12.65
N ASN A 2 -29.58 -12.24 -12.19
CA ASN A 2 -29.79 -10.97 -11.46
C ASN A 2 -29.11 -10.95 -10.08
N ASP A 3 -29.07 -12.05 -9.38
CA ASP A 3 -28.55 -12.16 -8.03
C ASP A 3 -27.03 -11.97 -7.98
N THR A 4 -26.28 -12.68 -8.81
CA THR A 4 -24.81 -12.57 -8.86
C THR A 4 -24.34 -11.18 -9.29
N LYS A 5 -25.12 -10.51 -10.16
CA LYS A 5 -24.82 -9.12 -10.54
C LYS A 5 -25.00 -8.17 -9.35
N ASN A 6 -26.00 -8.39 -8.53
CA ASN A 6 -26.24 -7.61 -7.33
C ASN A 6 -25.06 -7.74 -6.32
N HIS A 7 -24.52 -8.96 -6.16
CA HIS A 7 -23.34 -9.18 -5.34
C HIS A 7 -22.05 -8.52 -5.90
N LEU A 8 -21.91 -8.52 -7.25
CA LEU A 8 -20.80 -7.78 -7.90
C LEU A 8 -20.92 -6.27 -7.67
N ASP A 9 -22.14 -5.73 -7.79
CA ASP A 9 -22.39 -4.30 -7.57
C ASP A 9 -22.11 -3.92 -6.11
N LYS A 10 -22.51 -4.75 -5.14
CA LYS A 10 -22.19 -4.56 -3.71
C LYS A 10 -20.69 -4.61 -3.43
N ALA A 11 -19.96 -5.54 -4.03
CA ALA A 11 -18.51 -5.61 -3.94
C ALA A 11 -17.84 -4.37 -4.58
N LEU A 12 -18.38 -3.86 -5.70
CA LEU A 12 -17.91 -2.63 -6.34
C LEU A 12 -18.15 -1.40 -5.46
N GLU A 13 -19.34 -1.27 -4.86
CA GLU A 13 -19.64 -0.18 -3.93
C GLU A 13 -18.69 -0.17 -2.72
N THR A 14 -18.45 -1.34 -2.13
CA THR A 14 -17.48 -1.52 -1.04
C THR A 14 -16.07 -1.15 -1.50
N TRP A 15 -15.68 -1.54 -2.72
CA TRP A 15 -14.42 -1.13 -3.30
C TRP A 15 -14.34 0.40 -3.46
N LEU A 16 -15.36 1.04 -3.97
CA LEU A 16 -15.39 2.49 -4.19
C LEU A 16 -15.32 3.26 -2.86
N ALA A 17 -15.96 2.77 -1.80
CA ALA A 17 -15.87 3.35 -0.46
C ALA A 17 -14.41 3.44 0.05
N GLY A 18 -13.56 2.46 -0.27
CA GLY A 18 -12.14 2.46 0.07
C GLY A 18 -11.23 3.29 -0.86
N ALA A 19 -11.77 4.11 -1.78
CA ALA A 19 -10.98 4.82 -2.79
C ALA A 19 -10.00 5.83 -2.18
N GLN A 20 -10.40 6.55 -1.11
CA GLN A 20 -9.55 7.52 -0.43
C GLN A 20 -8.33 6.83 0.20
N LEU A 21 -8.52 5.75 0.93
CA LEU A 21 -7.44 4.97 1.56
C LEU A 21 -6.44 4.48 0.50
N ARG A 22 -6.93 3.98 -0.65
CA ARG A 22 -6.06 3.55 -1.75
C ARG A 22 -5.27 4.69 -2.38
N ALA A 23 -5.87 5.89 -2.50
CA ALA A 23 -5.20 7.08 -3.00
C ALA A 23 -4.10 7.56 -2.04
N GLN A 24 -4.38 7.61 -0.74
CA GLN A 24 -3.40 7.94 0.30
C GLN A 24 -2.25 6.93 0.30
N ARG A 25 -2.55 5.63 0.32
CA ARG A 25 -1.53 4.57 0.21
C ARG A 25 -0.63 4.75 -1.01
N LEU A 26 -1.21 5.04 -2.17
CA LEU A 26 -0.43 5.24 -3.40
C LEU A 26 0.52 6.44 -3.27
N ARG A 27 0.06 7.53 -2.67
CA ARG A 27 0.88 8.71 -2.36
C ARG A 27 2.02 8.34 -1.42
N HIS A 28 1.73 7.67 -0.30
CA HIS A 28 2.75 7.24 0.68
C HIS A 28 3.79 6.29 0.05
N LYS A 29 3.34 5.37 -0.80
CA LYS A 29 4.21 4.49 -1.57
C LYS A 29 5.13 5.28 -2.50
N ARG A 30 4.62 6.29 -3.21
CA ARG A 30 5.45 7.16 -4.07
C ARG A 30 6.52 7.89 -3.27
N TYR A 31 6.17 8.46 -2.12
CA TYR A 31 7.13 9.10 -1.21
C TYR A 31 8.20 8.12 -0.72
N THR A 32 7.80 6.93 -0.30
CA THR A 32 8.71 5.87 0.17
C THR A 32 9.72 5.44 -0.91
N PHE A 33 9.30 5.38 -2.18
CA PHE A 33 10.14 4.95 -3.29
C PHE A 33 10.79 6.10 -4.07
N GLY A 34 10.81 7.31 -3.51
CA GLY A 34 11.57 8.45 -4.04
C GLY A 34 10.84 9.30 -5.07
N LYS A 35 9.59 8.99 -5.41
CA LYS A 35 8.75 9.83 -6.29
C LYS A 35 8.06 10.95 -5.48
N GLN A 36 8.87 11.77 -4.80
CA GLN A 36 8.39 12.71 -3.77
C GLN A 36 7.87 14.05 -4.32
N TRP A 37 8.00 14.27 -5.63
CA TRP A 37 7.53 15.46 -6.34
C TRP A 37 6.36 15.14 -7.29
N SER A 38 5.64 14.06 -7.02
CA SER A 38 4.55 13.57 -7.87
C SER A 38 3.16 14.09 -7.47
N ASP A 39 3.07 14.87 -6.39
CA ASP A 39 1.81 15.50 -5.98
C ASP A 39 1.37 16.49 -7.06
N LYS A 40 0.04 16.56 -7.30
CA LYS A 40 -0.51 17.49 -8.28
C LYS A 40 -0.64 18.88 -7.67
N VAL A 41 -0.23 19.87 -8.44
CA VAL A 41 -0.34 21.31 -8.09
C VAL A 41 -0.98 22.06 -9.25
N GLU A 42 -1.79 23.05 -8.90
CA GLU A 42 -2.37 23.98 -9.86
C GLU A 42 -1.43 25.18 -10.00
N MET A 43 -1.10 25.51 -11.23
CA MET A 43 -0.29 26.67 -11.57
C MET A 43 -1.13 27.93 -11.69
N SER A 44 -0.50 29.10 -11.68
CA SER A 44 -1.17 30.40 -11.80
C SER A 44 -1.96 30.59 -13.11
N ASP A 45 -1.69 29.77 -14.13
CA ASP A 45 -2.39 29.74 -15.42
C ASP A 45 -3.55 28.72 -15.44
N GLY A 46 -3.90 28.11 -14.30
CA GLY A 46 -4.97 27.10 -14.17
C GLY A 46 -4.60 25.70 -14.67
N ARG A 47 -3.36 25.47 -15.13
CA ARG A 47 -2.90 24.14 -15.52
C ARG A 47 -2.56 23.31 -14.30
N VAL A 48 -3.00 22.05 -14.28
CA VAL A 48 -2.66 21.07 -13.26
C VAL A 48 -1.51 20.19 -13.76
N CYS A 49 -0.37 20.24 -13.06
CA CYS A 49 0.78 19.39 -13.35
C CYS A 49 1.35 18.77 -12.08
N ASP A 50 2.34 17.90 -12.19
CA ASP A 50 3.08 17.42 -11.02
C ASP A 50 4.02 18.52 -10.47
N GLU A 51 4.29 18.46 -9.16
CA GLU A 51 5.14 19.42 -8.47
C GLU A 51 6.55 19.48 -9.08
N HIS A 52 7.06 18.34 -9.59
CA HIS A 52 8.33 18.29 -10.30
C HIS A 52 8.35 19.20 -11.55
N THR A 53 7.32 19.07 -12.39
CA THR A 53 7.18 19.88 -13.59
C THR A 53 6.98 21.35 -13.27
N ALA A 54 6.14 21.67 -12.27
CA ALA A 54 5.94 23.05 -11.81
C ALA A 54 7.25 23.70 -11.34
N MET A 55 8.02 23.00 -10.52
CA MET A 55 9.33 23.48 -10.04
C MET A 55 10.32 23.73 -11.18
N ARG A 56 10.36 22.84 -12.17
CA ARG A 56 11.24 23.02 -13.34
C ARG A 56 10.85 24.22 -14.20
N ILE A 57 9.56 24.46 -14.41
CA ILE A 57 9.06 25.65 -15.11
C ILE A 57 9.48 26.91 -14.37
N MET A 58 9.50 26.92 -13.04
CA MET A 58 9.96 28.02 -12.21
C MET A 58 11.50 28.14 -12.16
N GLY A 59 12.24 27.28 -12.88
CA GLY A 59 13.70 27.33 -12.96
C GLY A 59 14.41 26.68 -11.75
N TYR A 60 13.73 25.84 -10.97
CA TYR A 60 14.34 25.04 -9.92
C TYR A 60 14.71 23.65 -10.45
N ASN A 61 15.73 23.04 -9.87
CA ASN A 61 16.08 21.64 -10.12
C ASN A 61 15.71 20.82 -8.87
N PRO A 62 14.56 20.12 -8.84
CA PRO A 62 14.06 19.44 -7.65
C PRO A 62 15.04 18.38 -7.14
N ALA A 63 15.59 18.56 -5.94
CA ALA A 63 16.44 17.59 -5.27
C ALA A 63 15.61 16.63 -4.42
N THR A 64 15.98 15.35 -4.39
CA THR A 64 15.33 14.34 -3.57
C THR A 64 16.34 13.63 -2.69
N ASN A 65 16.17 13.74 -1.37
CA ASN A 65 16.91 12.95 -0.39
C ASN A 65 15.93 12.07 0.38
N ASN A 66 15.84 10.78 0.04
CA ASN A 66 14.80 9.87 0.54
C ASN A 66 15.11 9.37 1.96
N LEU A 67 14.78 10.18 2.98
CA LEU A 67 14.92 9.83 4.39
C LEU A 67 13.87 8.81 4.84
N ILE A 68 12.64 8.91 4.33
CA ILE A 68 11.55 7.96 4.64
C ILE A 68 11.99 6.52 4.39
N ARG A 69 12.60 6.24 3.23
CA ARG A 69 13.07 4.88 2.91
C ARG A 69 14.12 4.38 3.90
N ARG A 70 14.98 5.28 4.38
CA ARG A 70 15.99 4.95 5.39
C ARG A 70 15.34 4.60 6.74
N LEU A 71 14.33 5.37 7.17
CA LEU A 71 13.58 5.09 8.40
C LEU A 71 12.93 3.72 8.35
N LEU A 72 12.18 3.41 7.29
CA LEU A 72 11.54 2.11 7.12
C LEU A 72 12.54 0.95 7.16
N LYS A 73 13.67 1.10 6.46
CA LYS A 73 14.74 0.07 6.50
C LYS A 73 15.28 -0.16 7.91
N SER A 74 15.41 0.89 8.71
CA SER A 74 15.89 0.76 10.10
C SER A 74 14.86 0.01 10.97
N ILE A 75 13.56 0.34 10.85
CA ILE A 75 12.48 -0.33 11.58
C ILE A 75 12.39 -1.81 11.18
N ILE A 76 12.41 -2.11 9.87
CA ILE A 76 12.35 -3.48 9.36
C ILE A 76 13.61 -4.27 9.78
N GLY A 77 14.77 -3.63 9.74
CA GLY A 77 16.03 -4.24 10.21
C GLY A 77 15.97 -4.61 11.68
N TYR A 78 15.48 -3.72 12.51
CA TYR A 78 15.26 -3.99 13.94
C TYR A 78 14.26 -5.13 14.15
N TYR A 79 13.11 -5.10 13.46
CA TYR A 79 12.12 -6.18 13.51
C TYR A 79 12.74 -7.54 13.19
N ARG A 80 13.52 -7.64 12.12
CA ARG A 80 14.17 -8.89 11.69
C ARG A 80 15.18 -9.40 12.71
N SER A 81 15.99 -8.51 13.27
CA SER A 81 17.07 -8.91 14.18
C SER A 81 16.60 -9.23 15.59
N SER A 82 15.56 -8.55 16.09
CA SER A 82 15.17 -8.61 17.50
C SER A 82 13.87 -9.36 17.73
N ILE A 83 12.90 -9.23 16.83
CA ILE A 83 11.55 -9.79 17.01
C ILE A 83 11.38 -11.07 16.19
N ALA A 84 11.76 -11.08 14.92
CA ALA A 84 11.57 -12.23 14.05
C ALA A 84 12.55 -13.37 14.31
N ALA A 85 13.74 -13.07 14.85
CA ALA A 85 14.77 -14.09 15.15
C ALA A 85 14.29 -15.16 16.16
N ASN A 86 13.31 -14.83 16.99
CA ASN A 86 12.77 -15.74 18.03
C ASN A 86 11.54 -16.54 17.56
N ARG A 87 11.13 -16.43 16.29
CA ARG A 87 9.95 -17.10 15.74
C ARG A 87 10.34 -18.40 15.03
N LEU A 88 9.44 -19.39 15.08
CA LEU A 88 9.60 -20.65 14.37
C LEU A 88 9.75 -20.39 12.86
N SER A 89 10.77 -20.98 12.26
CA SER A 89 10.94 -20.97 10.81
C SER A 89 9.93 -21.95 10.19
N ASP A 90 9.01 -21.45 9.37
CA ASP A 90 8.22 -22.26 8.46
C ASP A 90 8.93 -22.27 7.10
N ASP A 91 9.57 -23.37 6.77
CA ASP A 91 10.34 -23.50 5.52
C ASP A 91 9.46 -23.44 4.27
N VAL A 92 8.18 -23.81 4.38
CA VAL A 92 7.24 -23.85 3.24
C VAL A 92 6.84 -22.45 2.79
N ASN A 93 6.55 -21.53 3.72
CA ASN A 93 6.03 -20.20 3.43
C ASN A 93 7.11 -19.11 3.43
N ASN A 94 8.29 -19.35 4.00
CA ASN A 94 9.27 -18.31 4.28
C ASN A 94 8.65 -17.12 5.07
N LEU A 95 7.97 -17.46 6.17
CA LEU A 95 7.25 -16.48 7.00
C LEU A 95 8.08 -15.28 7.44
N PRO A 96 9.38 -15.37 7.77
CA PRO A 96 10.17 -14.20 8.15
C PRO A 96 10.24 -13.13 7.03
N GLU A 97 10.28 -13.54 5.76
CA GLU A 97 10.29 -12.60 4.63
C GLU A 97 8.88 -12.03 4.38
N ILE A 98 7.85 -12.89 4.42
CA ILE A 98 6.45 -12.47 4.29
C ILE A 98 6.10 -11.45 5.35
N ASP A 99 6.44 -11.71 6.62
CA ASP A 99 6.15 -10.82 7.73
C ASP A 99 6.89 -9.48 7.60
N ALA A 100 8.18 -9.51 7.20
CA ALA A 100 8.93 -8.29 6.99
C ALA A 100 8.35 -7.43 5.84
N ARG A 101 7.83 -8.04 4.77
CA ARG A 101 7.17 -7.32 3.67
C ARG A 101 5.78 -6.82 4.07
N THR A 102 5.05 -7.59 4.88
CA THR A 102 3.77 -7.16 5.44
C THR A 102 3.97 -5.97 6.39
N LEU A 103 5.03 -6.00 7.23
CA LEU A 103 5.39 -4.86 8.08
C LEU A 103 5.75 -3.62 7.25
N GLU A 104 6.49 -3.79 6.14
CA GLU A 104 6.80 -2.68 5.24
C GLU A 104 5.51 -2.04 4.69
N GLU A 105 4.56 -2.85 4.23
CA GLU A 105 3.26 -2.36 3.78
C GLU A 105 2.46 -1.70 4.90
N PHE A 106 2.47 -2.27 6.11
CA PHE A 106 1.82 -1.73 7.30
C PHE A 106 2.33 -0.33 7.65
N LEU A 107 3.65 -0.12 7.62
CA LEU A 107 4.26 1.20 7.84
C LEU A 107 3.89 2.22 6.74
N ILE A 108 3.68 1.77 5.50
CA ILE A 108 3.33 2.64 4.36
C ILE A 108 1.85 3.01 4.36
N SER A 109 0.97 2.07 4.67
CA SER A 109 -0.48 2.23 4.47
C SER A 109 -1.31 2.22 5.75
N GLY A 110 -0.74 1.84 6.89
CA GLY A 110 -1.50 1.55 8.11
C GLY A 110 -2.28 0.22 8.03
N CYS A 111 -2.07 -0.59 6.98
CA CYS A 111 -2.83 -1.81 6.73
C CYS A 111 -1.88 -3.03 6.61
N ALA A 112 -2.10 -4.05 7.42
CA ALA A 112 -1.50 -5.37 7.28
C ALA A 112 -2.59 -6.35 6.87
N ILE A 113 -2.42 -7.05 5.74
CA ILE A 113 -3.40 -8.01 5.23
C ILE A 113 -2.67 -9.22 4.69
N GLN A 114 -3.05 -10.39 5.19
CA GLN A 114 -2.59 -11.68 4.69
C GLN A 114 -3.79 -12.60 4.43
N ARG A 115 -3.61 -13.58 3.58
CA ARG A 115 -4.57 -14.62 3.27
C ARG A 115 -3.95 -15.97 3.58
N VAL A 116 -4.64 -16.76 4.38
CA VAL A 116 -4.22 -18.13 4.74
C VAL A 116 -5.15 -19.11 4.01
N THR A 117 -4.57 -20.00 3.20
CA THR A 117 -5.34 -20.97 2.43
C THR A 117 -4.75 -22.37 2.55
N TYR A 118 -5.59 -23.38 2.63
CA TYR A 118 -5.17 -24.77 2.57
C TYR A 118 -5.39 -25.27 1.15
N GLU A 119 -4.31 -25.32 0.39
CA GLU A 119 -4.41 -25.72 -1.03
C GLU A 119 -3.14 -26.41 -1.52
N ARG A 120 -3.28 -27.13 -2.63
CA ARG A 120 -2.14 -27.78 -3.28
C ARG A 120 -1.45 -26.81 -4.22
N ARG A 121 -0.19 -26.50 -3.92
CA ARG A 121 0.71 -25.73 -4.79
C ARG A 121 1.93 -26.58 -5.19
N ARG A 122 2.91 -25.99 -5.90
CA ARG A 122 4.13 -26.68 -6.34
C ARG A 122 4.90 -27.34 -5.20
N GLY A 123 4.85 -26.77 -3.98
CA GLY A 123 5.48 -27.32 -2.77
C GLY A 123 4.70 -28.42 -2.08
N GLY A 124 3.53 -28.83 -2.61
CA GLY A 124 2.67 -29.85 -2.01
C GLY A 124 1.35 -29.27 -1.44
N LEU A 125 0.65 -30.09 -0.65
CA LEU A 125 -0.57 -29.70 0.08
C LEU A 125 -0.13 -29.12 1.43
N ALA A 126 -0.40 -27.85 1.65
CA ALA A 126 -0.04 -27.15 2.87
C ALA A 126 -0.95 -25.93 3.12
N ARG A 127 -0.84 -25.34 4.29
CA ARG A 127 -1.39 -24.02 4.54
C ARG A 127 -0.42 -22.98 4.01
N TRP A 128 -0.91 -22.14 3.10
CA TRP A 128 -0.14 -21.11 2.43
C TRP A 128 -0.53 -19.74 2.93
N VAL A 129 0.48 -18.90 3.15
CA VAL A 129 0.29 -17.50 3.55
C VAL A 129 0.68 -16.60 2.39
N ASP A 130 -0.26 -15.79 1.93
CA ASP A 130 -0.05 -14.82 0.85
C ASP A 130 -0.23 -13.39 1.38
N ILE A 131 0.65 -12.49 0.98
CA ILE A 131 0.50 -11.06 1.25
C ILE A 131 -0.59 -10.50 0.33
N VAL A 132 -1.59 -9.85 0.91
CA VAL A 132 -2.63 -9.17 0.16
C VAL A 132 -2.35 -7.67 0.14
N SER A 133 -2.25 -7.10 -1.06
CA SER A 133 -2.06 -5.67 -1.20
C SER A 133 -3.34 -4.90 -0.84
N PRO A 134 -3.29 -3.90 0.05
CA PRO A 134 -4.45 -3.03 0.33
C PRO A 134 -5.01 -2.33 -0.91
N ALA A 135 -4.19 -2.20 -1.97
CA ALA A 135 -4.65 -1.68 -3.26
C ALA A 135 -5.57 -2.65 -4.03
N ARG A 136 -5.63 -3.91 -3.64
CA ARG A 136 -6.44 -4.96 -4.28
C ARG A 136 -7.49 -5.57 -3.34
N PHE A 137 -7.50 -5.11 -2.11
CA PHE A 137 -8.41 -5.57 -1.08
C PHE A 137 -9.57 -4.58 -0.92
N PHE A 138 -10.74 -5.07 -0.59
CA PHE A 138 -11.89 -4.28 -0.18
C PHE A 138 -12.55 -4.90 1.04
N ILE A 139 -13.13 -4.04 1.86
CA ILE A 139 -13.79 -4.40 3.11
C ILE A 139 -14.79 -3.28 3.42
N ASN A 140 -15.89 -3.60 4.08
CA ASN A 140 -16.80 -2.55 4.57
C ASN A 140 -16.12 -1.66 5.63
N SER A 141 -16.77 -0.61 6.05
CA SER A 141 -16.26 0.25 7.13
C SER A 141 -16.09 -0.58 8.40
N VAL A 142 -14.87 -0.61 8.93
CA VAL A 142 -14.50 -1.36 10.13
C VAL A 142 -14.19 -0.37 11.24
N THR A 143 -14.77 -0.57 12.40
CA THR A 143 -14.53 0.21 13.62
C THR A 143 -14.09 -0.67 14.78
N ASP A 144 -14.48 -1.93 14.79
CA ASP A 144 -14.04 -2.89 15.80
C ASP A 144 -12.64 -3.44 15.47
N LEU A 145 -11.73 -3.33 16.44
CA LEU A 145 -10.37 -3.87 16.34
C LEU A 145 -10.31 -5.40 16.18
N ARG A 146 -11.36 -6.11 16.53
CA ARG A 146 -11.50 -7.57 16.37
C ARG A 146 -12.06 -7.96 15.02
N GLY A 147 -12.73 -7.01 14.34
CA GLY A 147 -13.37 -7.23 13.06
C GLY A 147 -14.75 -7.88 13.15
N ASP A 148 -15.42 -7.79 14.31
CA ASP A 148 -16.77 -8.37 14.51
C ASP A 148 -17.85 -7.60 13.71
N ASP A 149 -17.52 -6.40 13.22
CA ASP A 149 -18.38 -5.56 12.37
C ASP A 149 -18.16 -5.75 10.88
N VAL A 150 -17.39 -6.78 10.49
CA VAL A 150 -17.14 -7.09 9.08
C VAL A 150 -18.25 -7.97 8.52
N GLU A 151 -18.95 -7.46 7.51
CA GLU A 151 -20.01 -8.16 6.81
C GLU A 151 -19.64 -8.51 5.36
N ILE A 152 -18.74 -7.74 4.73
CA ILE A 152 -18.25 -7.99 3.38
C ILE A 152 -16.78 -7.66 3.27
N LEU A 153 -16.01 -8.56 2.69
CA LEU A 153 -14.61 -8.33 2.35
C LEU A 153 -14.21 -9.17 1.14
N GLY A 154 -13.10 -8.81 0.52
CA GLY A 154 -12.61 -9.57 -0.61
C GLY A 154 -11.40 -8.95 -1.29
N GLN A 155 -11.01 -9.55 -2.39
CA GLN A 155 -9.90 -9.05 -3.20
C GLN A 155 -10.13 -9.21 -4.70
N ILE A 156 -9.51 -8.33 -5.46
CA ILE A 156 -9.40 -8.49 -6.90
C ILE A 156 -8.08 -9.18 -7.25
N ARG A 157 -8.16 -10.20 -8.10
CA ARG A 157 -7.01 -11.00 -8.52
C ARG A 157 -6.89 -10.98 -10.04
N ASP A 158 -5.65 -10.88 -10.52
CA ASP A 158 -5.33 -11.08 -11.93
C ASP A 158 -4.68 -12.44 -12.07
N MET A 159 -5.33 -13.34 -12.79
CA MET A 159 -4.86 -14.71 -13.02
C MET A 159 -4.57 -14.93 -14.50
N SER A 160 -3.62 -15.80 -14.80
CA SER A 160 -3.44 -16.23 -16.19
C SER A 160 -4.62 -17.10 -16.65
N PRO A 161 -4.96 -17.14 -17.95
CA PRO A 161 -6.05 -18.01 -18.46
C PRO A 161 -5.86 -19.48 -18.07
N ASN A 162 -4.62 -19.96 -18.01
CA ASN A 162 -4.33 -21.34 -17.60
C ASN A 162 -4.62 -21.56 -16.10
N GLU A 163 -4.29 -20.59 -15.26
CA GLU A 163 -4.56 -20.63 -13.81
C GLU A 163 -6.07 -20.64 -13.54
N VAL A 164 -6.83 -19.80 -14.25
CA VAL A 164 -8.30 -19.77 -14.16
C VAL A 164 -8.89 -21.13 -14.52
N VAL A 165 -8.47 -21.71 -15.64
CA VAL A 165 -8.96 -23.03 -16.06
C VAL A 165 -8.58 -24.10 -15.04
N MET A 166 -7.33 -24.11 -14.56
CA MET A 166 -6.87 -25.09 -13.57
C MET A 166 -7.69 -24.99 -12.26
N ARG A 167 -7.99 -23.79 -11.82
CA ARG A 167 -8.66 -23.54 -10.53
C ARG A 167 -10.17 -23.79 -10.60
N PHE A 168 -10.84 -23.34 -11.66
CA PHE A 168 -12.31 -23.30 -11.72
C PHE A 168 -12.95 -24.35 -12.63
N SER A 169 -12.17 -25.14 -13.38
CA SER A 169 -12.73 -26.21 -14.24
C SER A 169 -13.24 -27.41 -13.45
N MET A 170 -12.78 -27.61 -12.20
CA MET A 170 -13.11 -28.79 -11.38
C MET A 170 -12.89 -30.15 -12.10
N GLY A 171 -11.91 -30.20 -13.02
CA GLY A 171 -11.62 -31.39 -13.80
C GLY A 171 -12.58 -31.66 -14.98
N ASP A 172 -13.57 -30.80 -15.21
CA ASP A 172 -14.51 -30.94 -16.34
C ASP A 172 -13.94 -30.20 -17.58
N ARG A 173 -13.77 -30.97 -18.68
CA ARG A 173 -13.27 -30.45 -19.96
C ARG A 173 -14.23 -29.41 -20.57
N ARG A 174 -15.56 -29.65 -20.50
CA ARG A 174 -16.54 -28.73 -21.07
C ARG A 174 -16.51 -27.38 -20.34
N ARG A 175 -16.37 -27.41 -19.01
CA ARG A 175 -16.24 -26.22 -18.19
C ARG A 175 -14.91 -25.50 -18.46
N ALA A 176 -13.82 -26.23 -18.67
CA ALA A 176 -12.53 -25.66 -19.06
C ALA A 176 -12.62 -24.89 -20.39
N ASP A 177 -13.29 -25.46 -21.41
CA ASP A 177 -13.46 -24.81 -22.71
C ASP A 177 -14.42 -23.63 -22.64
N ALA A 178 -15.49 -23.72 -21.81
CA ALA A 178 -16.38 -22.61 -21.56
C ALA A 178 -15.67 -21.42 -20.89
N LEU A 179 -14.80 -21.66 -19.90
CA LEU A 179 -13.99 -20.63 -19.24
C LEU A 179 -13.03 -19.95 -20.21
N ARG A 180 -12.32 -20.71 -21.08
CA ARG A 180 -11.44 -20.14 -22.11
C ARG A 180 -12.20 -19.21 -23.05
N ASN A 181 -13.35 -19.67 -23.56
CA ASN A 181 -14.19 -18.89 -24.45
C ASN A 181 -14.77 -17.63 -23.77
N HIS A 182 -15.16 -17.75 -22.51
CA HIS A 182 -15.69 -16.64 -21.73
C HIS A 182 -14.68 -15.51 -21.57
N PHE A 183 -13.46 -15.82 -21.09
CA PHE A 183 -12.42 -14.82 -20.91
C PHE A 183 -11.86 -14.27 -22.24
N ALA A 184 -11.81 -15.08 -23.29
CA ALA A 184 -11.47 -14.58 -24.63
C ALA A 184 -12.50 -13.56 -25.15
N LYS A 185 -13.80 -13.74 -24.86
CA LYS A 185 -14.83 -12.76 -25.20
C LYS A 185 -14.70 -11.48 -24.39
N LEU A 186 -14.42 -11.58 -23.09
CA LEU A 186 -14.17 -10.40 -22.24
C LEU A 186 -12.96 -9.60 -22.70
N GLU A 187 -11.88 -10.26 -23.11
CA GLU A 187 -10.70 -9.62 -23.68
C GLU A 187 -11.03 -8.90 -24.99
N ALA A 188 -11.80 -9.54 -25.88
CA ALA A 188 -12.23 -8.98 -27.16
C ALA A 188 -13.21 -7.80 -26.97
N ALA A 189 -14.02 -7.79 -25.90
CA ALA A 189 -14.94 -6.72 -25.58
C ALA A 189 -14.26 -5.45 -25.00
N GLY A 190 -12.93 -5.46 -24.83
CA GLY A 190 -12.15 -4.31 -24.41
C GLY A 190 -12.05 -4.13 -22.89
N ASN A 191 -12.44 -5.11 -22.08
CA ASN A 191 -12.25 -5.13 -20.63
C ASN A 191 -10.77 -5.36 -20.23
N CYS A 192 -9.84 -5.20 -21.19
CA CYS A 192 -8.41 -5.21 -20.95
C CYS A 192 -7.83 -3.82 -21.18
N ARG A 193 -7.26 -3.22 -20.15
CA ARG A 193 -6.48 -1.98 -20.33
C ARG A 193 -5.23 -2.29 -21.14
N SER A 194 -5.14 -1.69 -22.32
CA SER A 194 -3.85 -1.54 -23.00
C SER A 194 -2.92 -0.76 -22.06
N THR A 195 -1.80 -1.37 -21.68
CA THR A 195 -0.69 -0.67 -21.01
C THR A 195 0.03 0.26 -21.99
N ALA A 196 -0.73 1.09 -22.70
CA ALA A 196 -0.16 2.12 -23.55
C ALA A 196 0.20 3.32 -22.66
N THR A 197 1.46 3.67 -22.72
CA THR A 197 2.11 4.89 -22.27
C THR A 197 2.38 5.06 -20.77
N GLY A 198 3.57 4.62 -20.34
CA GLY A 198 4.40 5.36 -19.36
C GLY A 198 3.95 5.43 -17.89
N ALA A 199 2.70 5.16 -17.59
CA ALA A 199 2.24 5.04 -16.21
C ALA A 199 2.58 3.64 -15.69
N SER A 200 3.26 3.55 -14.57
CA SER A 200 3.50 2.27 -13.88
C SER A 200 2.17 1.52 -13.74
N VAL A 201 2.11 0.29 -14.22
CA VAL A 201 0.93 -0.61 -14.16
C VAL A 201 0.32 -0.69 -12.75
N ASN A 202 1.06 -0.29 -11.74
CA ASN A 202 0.68 -0.31 -10.33
C ASN A 202 0.11 1.01 -9.80
N ASP A 203 0.06 2.08 -10.61
CA ASP A 203 -0.35 3.39 -10.10
C ASP A 203 -1.88 3.57 -10.06
N TYR A 204 -2.62 2.84 -10.89
CA TYR A 204 -4.08 2.84 -10.86
C TYR A 204 -4.62 1.44 -11.12
N ILE A 205 -5.28 0.87 -10.14
CA ILE A 205 -5.94 -0.44 -10.24
C ILE A 205 -7.43 -0.19 -10.48
N SER A 206 -7.95 -0.68 -11.61
CA SER A 206 -9.38 -0.72 -11.90
C SER A 206 -10.00 -1.96 -11.23
N PHE A 207 -11.24 -1.85 -10.77
CA PHE A 207 -11.97 -2.98 -10.19
C PHE A 207 -12.28 -4.05 -11.25
N LEU A 208 -12.74 -3.62 -12.42
CA LEU A 208 -13.22 -4.53 -13.47
C LEU A 208 -12.16 -4.86 -14.52
N ASP A 209 -11.25 -3.91 -14.86
CA ASP A 209 -10.32 -4.10 -15.96
C ASP A 209 -9.09 -4.89 -15.54
N ALA A 210 -8.75 -5.91 -16.31
CA ALA A 210 -7.52 -6.69 -16.16
C ALA A 210 -6.35 -6.10 -16.96
N PRO A 211 -5.09 -6.38 -16.60
CA PRO A 211 -3.95 -6.21 -17.48
C PRO A 211 -4.08 -7.10 -18.72
N LYS A 212 -3.49 -6.68 -19.83
CA LYS A 212 -3.52 -7.45 -21.10
C LYS A 212 -3.00 -8.88 -20.89
N GLY A 213 -3.75 -9.86 -21.38
CA GLY A 213 -3.42 -11.28 -21.25
C GLY A 213 -3.69 -11.90 -19.89
N MET A 214 -4.33 -11.17 -18.99
CA MET A 214 -4.75 -11.65 -17.66
C MET A 214 -6.28 -11.65 -17.54
N CYS A 215 -6.79 -12.51 -16.68
CA CYS A 215 -8.21 -12.60 -16.34
C CYS A 215 -8.43 -11.95 -14.97
N ARG A 216 -9.36 -10.98 -14.89
CA ARG A 216 -9.77 -10.41 -13.63
C ARG A 216 -10.74 -11.35 -12.93
N ILE A 217 -10.45 -11.66 -11.68
CA ILE A 217 -11.31 -12.43 -10.78
C ILE A 217 -11.61 -11.58 -9.56
N ILE A 218 -12.86 -11.48 -9.21
CA ILE A 218 -13.33 -10.81 -8.00
C ILE A 218 -13.71 -11.90 -7.00
N GLU A 219 -12.97 -11.99 -5.90
CA GLU A 219 -13.25 -12.87 -4.77
C GLU A 219 -13.95 -12.02 -3.71
N SER A 220 -15.22 -12.33 -3.43
CA SER A 220 -16.05 -11.64 -2.44
C SER A 220 -16.52 -12.64 -1.39
N TRP A 221 -16.41 -12.25 -0.14
CA TRP A 221 -16.92 -12.96 1.02
C TRP A 221 -17.97 -12.09 1.70
N GLU A 222 -19.17 -12.61 1.82
CA GLU A 222 -20.29 -11.93 2.45
C GLU A 222 -20.79 -12.75 3.62
N LEU A 223 -21.09 -12.12 4.75
CA LEU A 223 -21.70 -12.75 5.90
C LEU A 223 -23.21 -12.85 5.67
N GLU A 224 -23.71 -14.04 5.52
CA GLU A 224 -25.13 -14.31 5.26
C GLU A 224 -25.76 -15.09 6.42
N THR A 225 -27.02 -14.82 6.66
CA THR A 225 -27.83 -15.63 7.58
C THR A 225 -28.32 -16.87 6.88
N VAL A 226 -28.07 -18.03 7.47
CA VAL A 226 -28.49 -19.33 6.94
C VAL A 226 -29.45 -19.96 7.92
N GLU A 227 -30.61 -20.33 7.40
CA GLU A 227 -31.59 -21.11 8.15
C GLU A 227 -31.19 -22.58 8.17
N GLN A 228 -31.16 -23.18 9.35
CA GLN A 228 -30.70 -24.54 9.56
C GLN A 228 -31.55 -25.23 10.62
N TYR A 229 -31.47 -26.55 10.67
CA TYR A 229 -31.97 -27.35 11.80
C TYR A 229 -30.76 -27.87 12.60
N LEU A 230 -30.69 -27.49 13.86
CA LEU A 230 -29.78 -28.12 14.81
C LEU A 230 -30.37 -29.44 15.23
N CYS A 231 -29.72 -30.55 14.87
CA CYS A 231 -30.14 -31.91 15.11
C CYS A 231 -29.26 -32.55 16.18
N HIS A 232 -29.88 -33.28 17.09
CA HIS A 232 -29.24 -34.16 18.06
C HIS A 232 -29.75 -35.59 17.84
N ASP A 233 -28.86 -36.52 17.53
CA ASP A 233 -29.16 -37.94 17.42
C ASP A 233 -28.84 -38.67 18.73
N PRO A 234 -29.87 -39.04 19.53
CA PRO A 234 -29.63 -39.70 20.81
C PRO A 234 -28.99 -41.09 20.68
N MET A 235 -29.01 -41.70 19.47
CA MET A 235 -28.44 -43.02 19.23
C MET A 235 -26.92 -42.97 19.06
N SER A 236 -26.38 -41.96 18.35
CA SER A 236 -24.95 -41.77 18.16
C SER A 236 -24.35 -40.78 19.14
N GLY A 237 -25.19 -39.90 19.72
CA GLY A 237 -24.75 -38.75 20.53
C GLY A 237 -24.24 -37.56 19.70
N ASP A 238 -24.44 -37.64 18.36
CA ASP A 238 -23.96 -36.60 17.46
C ASP A 238 -24.87 -35.38 17.45
N ILE A 239 -24.24 -34.19 17.39
CA ILE A 239 -24.90 -32.92 17.13
C ILE A 239 -24.46 -32.45 15.76
N PHE A 240 -25.42 -32.21 14.85
CA PHE A 240 -25.14 -31.79 13.47
C PHE A 240 -26.17 -30.81 12.96
N TYR A 241 -25.82 -30.09 11.91
CA TYR A 241 -26.72 -29.16 11.23
C TYR A 241 -27.27 -29.75 9.93
N ARG A 242 -28.52 -29.44 9.62
CA ARG A 242 -29.17 -29.71 8.34
C ARG A 242 -29.72 -28.42 7.76
N ASN A 243 -29.74 -28.31 6.43
CA ASN A 243 -30.25 -27.11 5.75
C ASN A 243 -31.74 -26.86 6.13
N GLY A 244 -32.17 -25.60 6.04
CA GLY A 244 -33.52 -25.16 6.38
C GLY A 244 -34.65 -25.90 5.66
N ASP A 245 -34.39 -26.45 4.46
CA ASP A 245 -35.35 -27.25 3.70
C ASP A 245 -35.47 -28.70 4.16
N ALA A 246 -34.61 -29.16 5.08
CA ALA A 246 -34.54 -30.56 5.50
C ALA A 246 -35.61 -30.98 6.51
N ALA A 247 -36.56 -30.11 6.89
CA ALA A 247 -37.63 -30.44 7.85
C ALA A 247 -38.39 -31.69 7.47
N ASN A 248 -38.84 -31.77 6.22
CA ASN A 248 -39.61 -32.92 5.70
C ASN A 248 -38.77 -34.22 5.67
N GLU A 249 -37.48 -34.11 5.39
CA GLU A 249 -36.54 -35.25 5.39
C GLU A 249 -36.34 -35.76 6.82
N LEU A 250 -36.14 -34.88 7.79
CA LEU A 250 -35.99 -35.20 9.21
C LEU A 250 -37.27 -35.84 9.79
N GLU A 251 -38.43 -35.30 9.42
CA GLU A 251 -39.70 -35.90 9.83
C GLU A 251 -39.89 -37.31 9.24
N ASN A 252 -39.57 -37.52 7.96
CA ASN A 252 -39.65 -38.81 7.32
C ASN A 252 -38.65 -39.82 7.91
N GLU A 253 -37.42 -39.35 8.21
CA GLU A 253 -36.42 -40.17 8.91
C GLU A 253 -36.90 -40.55 10.29
N ASN A 254 -37.51 -39.65 11.06
CA ASN A 254 -38.08 -39.92 12.36
C ASN A 254 -39.30 -40.90 12.30
N LYS A 255 -40.11 -40.79 11.26
CA LYS A 255 -41.19 -41.77 11.03
C LYS A 255 -40.63 -43.18 10.78
N SER A 256 -39.56 -43.29 9.99
CA SER A 256 -38.87 -44.56 9.76
C SER A 256 -38.26 -45.13 11.04
N ARG A 257 -37.55 -44.26 11.82
CA ARG A 257 -36.96 -44.66 13.12
C ARG A 257 -38.01 -45.11 14.13
N SER A 258 -39.15 -44.43 14.18
CA SER A 258 -40.29 -44.81 15.04
C SER A 258 -40.81 -46.19 14.71
N ASN A 259 -40.93 -46.55 13.42
CA ASN A 259 -41.35 -47.89 12.98
C ASN A 259 -40.34 -48.98 13.36
N ASP A 260 -39.05 -48.62 13.40
CA ASP A 260 -37.97 -49.52 13.80
C ASP A 260 -37.73 -49.55 15.33
N GLY A 261 -38.50 -48.81 16.12
CA GLY A 261 -38.30 -48.71 17.58
C GLY A 261 -37.01 -48.03 18.01
N LYS A 262 -36.41 -47.19 17.14
CA LYS A 262 -35.18 -46.42 17.41
C LYS A 262 -35.49 -45.06 18.00
N PRO A 263 -34.55 -44.47 18.78
CA PRO A 263 -34.69 -43.09 19.25
C PRO A 263 -34.85 -42.10 18.10
N LEU A 264 -35.69 -41.09 18.29
CA LEU A 264 -35.92 -40.06 17.28
C LEU A 264 -34.83 -39.03 17.33
N ILE A 265 -34.50 -38.43 16.18
CA ILE A 265 -33.63 -37.26 16.09
C ILE A 265 -34.41 -36.08 16.65
N GLU A 266 -33.87 -35.45 17.65
CA GLU A 266 -34.34 -34.17 18.17
C GLU A 266 -33.83 -33.07 17.26
N PHE A 267 -34.70 -32.23 16.70
CA PHE A 267 -34.28 -31.12 15.87
C PHE A 267 -35.06 -29.86 16.21
N ARG A 268 -34.38 -28.75 16.12
CA ARG A 268 -34.97 -27.42 16.27
C ARG A 268 -34.47 -26.52 15.14
N TRP A 269 -35.35 -25.63 14.70
CA TRP A 269 -34.98 -24.60 13.76
C TRP A 269 -34.02 -23.59 14.45
N ASP A 270 -32.98 -23.19 13.72
CA ASP A 270 -31.94 -22.32 14.17
C ASP A 270 -31.47 -21.39 13.03
N ILE A 271 -31.03 -20.17 13.36
CA ILE A 271 -30.43 -19.27 12.40
C ILE A 271 -28.97 -19.09 12.80
N SER A 272 -28.07 -19.34 11.88
CA SER A 272 -26.64 -19.07 12.03
C SER A 272 -26.16 -18.10 10.97
N THR A 273 -25.00 -17.51 11.18
CA THR A 273 -24.30 -16.72 10.17
C THR A 273 -23.19 -17.55 9.57
N MET A 274 -23.07 -17.54 8.25
CA MET A 274 -21.98 -18.20 7.52
C MET A 274 -21.38 -17.25 6.49
N TRP A 275 -20.10 -17.40 6.25
CA TRP A 275 -19.42 -16.69 5.17
C TRP A 275 -19.72 -17.37 3.83
N HIS A 276 -20.30 -16.60 2.91
CA HIS A 276 -20.51 -17.03 1.54
C HIS A 276 -19.44 -16.44 0.63
N CYS A 277 -18.55 -17.29 0.13
CA CYS A 277 -17.53 -16.92 -0.85
C CYS A 277 -18.06 -17.03 -2.26
N ARG A 278 -17.86 -16.00 -3.05
CA ARG A 278 -18.18 -16.00 -4.49
C ARG A 278 -16.96 -15.53 -5.29
N PHE A 279 -16.59 -16.35 -6.28
CA PHE A 279 -15.60 -15.96 -7.29
C PHE A 279 -16.35 -15.55 -8.55
N MET A 280 -16.20 -14.27 -8.93
CA MET A 280 -16.94 -13.67 -10.02
C MET A 280 -15.98 -13.13 -11.08
N SER A 281 -16.43 -13.14 -12.34
CA SER A 281 -15.79 -12.41 -13.44
C SER A 281 -16.33 -10.96 -13.53
N PRO A 282 -15.67 -10.06 -14.27
CA PRO A 282 -16.07 -8.65 -14.38
C PRO A 282 -17.48 -8.39 -14.93
N ASP A 283 -18.06 -9.34 -15.64
CA ASP A 283 -19.44 -9.27 -16.17
C ASP A 283 -20.49 -9.80 -15.19
N GLY A 284 -20.07 -10.21 -13.99
CA GLY A 284 -20.94 -10.78 -12.97
C GLY A 284 -21.22 -12.27 -13.12
N SER A 285 -20.52 -12.98 -14.04
CA SER A 285 -20.67 -14.44 -14.13
C SER A 285 -20.00 -15.12 -12.95
N LEU A 286 -20.74 -16.03 -12.30
CA LEU A 286 -20.26 -16.82 -11.16
C LEU A 286 -19.32 -17.93 -11.66
N LEU A 287 -18.11 -17.96 -11.14
CA LEU A 287 -17.12 -18.98 -11.44
C LEU A 287 -17.13 -20.12 -10.42
N HIS A 288 -17.27 -19.78 -9.15
CA HIS A 288 -17.33 -20.72 -8.04
C HIS A 288 -17.94 -20.03 -6.82
N GLU A 289 -18.64 -20.81 -6.00
CA GLU A 289 -19.15 -20.36 -4.71
C GLU A 289 -18.99 -21.45 -3.65
N GLU A 290 -18.84 -21.05 -2.41
CA GLU A 290 -18.73 -21.95 -1.26
C GLU A 290 -19.18 -21.26 0.03
N TYR A 291 -19.74 -22.02 0.96
CA TYR A 291 -20.01 -21.56 2.32
C TYR A 291 -18.91 -22.04 3.26
N SER A 292 -18.57 -21.21 4.24
CA SER A 292 -17.54 -21.50 5.23
C SER A 292 -17.86 -20.82 6.55
N ASP A 293 -17.43 -21.42 7.65
CA ASP A 293 -17.56 -20.82 8.98
C ASP A 293 -16.66 -19.59 9.16
N ALA A 294 -15.58 -19.47 8.39
CA ALA A 294 -14.62 -18.37 8.47
C ALA A 294 -14.06 -18.00 7.11
N HIS A 295 -13.74 -16.72 6.93
CA HIS A 295 -13.02 -16.23 5.75
C HIS A 295 -11.49 -16.45 5.91
N PRO A 296 -10.73 -16.52 4.80
CA PRO A 296 -9.29 -16.84 4.84
C PRO A 296 -8.38 -15.63 5.10
N TYR A 297 -8.92 -14.46 5.40
CA TYR A 297 -8.14 -13.24 5.53
C TYR A 297 -7.85 -12.93 6.98
N VAL A 298 -6.60 -12.53 7.25
CA VAL A 298 -6.20 -11.85 8.48
C VAL A 298 -5.84 -10.42 8.11
N PHE A 299 -6.38 -9.46 8.83
CA PHE A 299 -6.12 -8.06 8.59
C PHE A 299 -5.95 -7.29 9.91
N ARG A 300 -5.21 -6.20 9.84
CA ARG A 300 -5.05 -5.24 10.93
C ARG A 300 -4.94 -3.85 10.34
N PHE A 301 -5.72 -2.93 10.86
CA PHE A 301 -5.67 -1.52 10.54
C PHE A 301 -5.13 -0.74 11.75
N TYR A 302 -4.39 0.33 11.49
CA TYR A 302 -3.74 1.10 12.53
C TYR A 302 -3.95 2.61 12.29
N PRO A 303 -4.25 3.39 13.34
CA PRO A 303 -4.58 2.96 14.71
C PRO A 303 -6.01 2.45 14.87
N LEU A 304 -6.89 2.66 13.88
CA LEU A 304 -8.32 2.31 13.85
C LEU A 304 -9.11 3.00 14.98
N ILE A 305 -8.97 4.31 15.10
CA ILE A 305 -9.76 5.14 16.00
C ILE A 305 -10.93 5.70 15.19
N ASP A 306 -12.17 5.37 15.57
CA ASP A 306 -13.38 5.75 14.83
C ASP A 306 -13.35 5.37 13.32
N GLY A 307 -12.67 4.26 12.99
CA GLY A 307 -12.47 3.81 11.61
C GLY A 307 -11.33 4.51 10.86
N GLU A 308 -10.67 5.50 11.46
CA GLU A 308 -9.54 6.20 10.83
C GLU A 308 -8.28 5.35 10.81
N ILE A 309 -7.65 5.31 9.63
CA ILE A 309 -6.40 4.59 9.39
C ILE A 309 -5.32 5.63 9.10
N HIS A 310 -4.22 5.58 9.85
CA HIS A 310 -3.13 6.52 9.73
C HIS A 310 -1.79 5.77 9.67
N SER A 311 -0.95 6.08 8.71
CA SER A 311 0.29 5.36 8.48
C SER A 311 1.49 6.06 9.10
N PHE A 312 2.51 5.29 9.49
CA PHE A 312 3.79 5.85 9.94
C PHE A 312 4.44 6.79 8.89
N VAL A 313 4.30 6.46 7.60
CA VAL A 313 4.84 7.31 6.52
C VAL A 313 4.15 8.67 6.47
N GLU A 314 2.85 8.72 6.76
CA GLU A 314 2.08 9.97 6.74
C GLU A 314 2.62 10.99 7.74
N ASP A 315 3.01 10.56 8.93
CA ASP A 315 3.59 11.41 9.98
C ASP A 315 4.83 12.17 9.52
N VAL A 316 5.65 11.56 8.67
CA VAL A 316 6.96 12.09 8.28
C VAL A 316 7.00 12.73 6.89
N ILE A 317 5.91 12.65 6.11
CA ILE A 317 5.86 13.21 4.75
C ILE A 317 6.14 14.72 4.73
N GLN A 318 5.55 15.45 5.67
CA GLN A 318 5.69 16.92 5.68
C GLN A 318 7.13 17.36 5.92
N GLN A 319 7.82 16.73 6.87
CA GLN A 319 9.24 17.00 7.15
C GLN A 319 10.13 16.60 5.97
N GLN A 320 9.83 15.48 5.33
CA GLN A 320 10.50 15.05 4.12
C GLN A 320 10.35 16.08 2.97
N ARG A 321 9.17 16.62 2.77
CA ARG A 321 8.93 17.68 1.77
C ARG A 321 9.74 18.95 2.09
N ASN A 322 9.75 19.35 3.35
CA ASN A 322 10.51 20.51 3.79
C ASN A 322 12.00 20.33 3.55
N VAL A 323 12.57 19.17 3.89
CA VAL A 323 13.98 18.84 3.59
C VAL A 323 14.28 18.96 2.11
N ASN A 324 13.47 18.36 1.25
CA ASN A 324 13.68 18.41 -0.21
C ASN A 324 13.59 19.82 -0.77
N ARG A 325 12.64 20.64 -0.28
CA ARG A 325 12.48 22.04 -0.68
C ARG A 325 13.67 22.89 -0.23
N LEU A 326 14.13 22.73 1.00
CA LEU A 326 15.29 23.43 1.51
C LEU A 326 16.56 23.06 0.75
N LEU A 327 16.76 21.78 0.41
CA LEU A 327 17.89 21.35 -0.42
C LEU A 327 17.83 21.96 -1.82
N THR A 328 16.64 21.96 -2.45
CA THR A 328 16.43 22.58 -3.76
C THR A 328 16.68 24.08 -3.73
N LEU A 329 16.21 24.76 -2.67
CA LEU A 329 16.45 26.20 -2.47
C LEU A 329 17.95 26.50 -2.24
N ASN A 330 18.61 25.69 -1.43
CA ASN A 330 20.04 25.83 -1.16
C ASN A 330 20.88 25.68 -2.44
N ASP A 331 20.58 24.66 -3.26
CA ASP A 331 21.24 24.48 -4.56
C ASP A 331 21.05 25.69 -5.47
N ARG A 332 19.84 26.24 -5.52
CA ARG A 332 19.61 27.48 -6.29
C ARG A 332 20.35 28.67 -5.75
N ILE A 333 20.36 28.87 -4.43
CA ILE A 333 21.12 29.98 -3.81
C ILE A 333 22.61 29.87 -4.13
N LEU A 334 23.19 28.68 -3.98
CA LEU A 334 24.58 28.42 -4.30
C LEU A 334 24.89 28.66 -5.77
N SER A 335 24.03 28.19 -6.68
CA SER A 335 24.23 28.37 -8.13
C SER A 335 24.11 29.83 -8.57
N THR A 336 23.20 30.60 -7.94
CA THR A 336 23.07 32.05 -8.23
C THR A 336 24.12 32.91 -7.55
N ALA A 337 24.49 32.58 -6.32
CA ALA A 337 25.50 33.32 -5.56
C ALA A 337 26.90 33.18 -6.16
N ALA A 338 27.21 32.01 -6.77
CA ALA A 338 28.49 31.77 -7.41
C ALA A 338 28.78 32.76 -8.57
N LYS A 339 27.74 33.28 -9.22
CA LYS A 339 27.89 34.19 -10.37
C LYS A 339 27.70 35.68 -10.02
N GLY A 340 26.95 36.00 -8.96
CA GLY A 340 26.56 37.37 -8.62
C GLY A 340 25.73 38.05 -9.72
N VAL A 341 25.53 39.36 -9.58
CA VAL A 341 24.89 40.20 -10.61
C VAL A 341 26.00 41.07 -11.24
N LEU A 342 26.12 40.99 -12.57
CA LEU A 342 27.00 41.89 -13.32
C LEU A 342 26.26 43.18 -13.64
N LEU A 343 26.71 44.29 -13.05
CA LEU A 343 26.31 45.63 -13.46
C LEU A 343 27.18 46.05 -14.61
N PHE A 344 26.61 46.10 -15.81
CA PHE A 344 27.33 46.47 -17.01
C PHE A 344 26.85 47.86 -17.48
N PRO A 345 27.71 48.89 -17.58
CA PRO A 345 27.31 50.18 -18.06
C PRO A 345 26.85 50.13 -19.52
N GLU A 346 25.70 50.71 -19.84
CA GLU A 346 25.04 50.66 -21.15
C GLU A 346 25.93 51.15 -22.30
N ASN A 347 26.86 52.04 -22.04
CA ASN A 347 27.73 52.66 -23.05
C ASN A 347 29.10 51.99 -23.20
N GLN A 348 29.34 50.87 -22.52
CA GLN A 348 30.67 50.24 -22.45
C GLN A 348 30.74 48.87 -23.12
N TYR A 349 29.76 48.53 -23.96
CA TYR A 349 29.84 47.29 -24.75
C TYR A 349 30.94 47.37 -25.82
N ALA A 350 31.61 46.27 -26.12
CA ALA A 350 32.46 46.14 -27.27
C ALA A 350 31.63 46.34 -28.57
N ARG A 351 32.21 46.93 -29.63
CA ARG A 351 31.44 47.33 -30.84
C ARG A 351 30.66 46.20 -31.51
N ASP A 352 31.11 44.96 -31.32
CA ASP A 352 30.60 43.76 -32.02
C ASP A 352 29.94 42.78 -31.07
N MET A 353 29.63 43.17 -29.80
CA MET A 353 29.06 42.29 -28.78
C MET A 353 27.63 42.73 -28.44
N SER A 354 26.67 41.83 -28.55
CA SER A 354 25.27 42.02 -28.10
C SER A 354 25.18 41.86 -26.56
N ILE A 355 24.08 42.37 -25.99
CA ILE A 355 23.76 42.19 -24.56
C ILE A 355 23.63 40.69 -24.25
N GLU A 356 23.01 39.92 -25.15
CA GLU A 356 22.81 38.49 -25.04
C GLU A 356 24.16 37.74 -25.06
N GLU A 357 25.09 38.14 -25.91
CA GLU A 357 26.46 37.57 -25.96
C GLU A 357 27.26 37.90 -24.71
N ALA A 358 27.15 39.13 -24.20
CA ALA A 358 27.80 39.50 -22.95
C ALA A 358 27.23 38.70 -21.76
N ALA A 359 25.93 38.50 -21.72
CA ALA A 359 25.26 37.68 -20.72
C ALA A 359 25.65 36.20 -20.85
N ALA A 360 25.72 35.68 -22.07
CA ALA A 360 26.14 34.30 -22.33
C ALA A 360 27.59 34.05 -21.94
N ASN A 361 28.51 34.97 -22.28
CA ASN A 361 29.89 34.89 -21.87
C ASN A 361 30.07 35.02 -20.35
N TRP A 362 29.30 35.87 -19.70
CA TRP A 362 29.28 35.97 -18.24
C TRP A 362 28.74 34.67 -17.61
N ALA A 363 27.74 34.05 -18.26
CA ALA A 363 27.17 32.79 -17.78
C ALA A 363 28.12 31.61 -17.96
N ALA A 364 29.05 31.62 -18.90
CA ALA A 364 30.00 30.53 -19.13
C ALA A 364 31.01 30.42 -17.97
N PRO A 365 31.43 29.19 -17.57
CA PRO A 365 32.43 29.00 -16.51
C PRO A 365 33.76 29.71 -16.76
N ASP A 366 34.21 29.73 -18.02
CA ASP A 366 35.49 30.33 -18.48
C ASP A 366 35.27 31.53 -19.40
N GLY A 367 34.09 32.17 -19.31
CA GLY A 367 33.69 33.24 -20.21
C GLY A 367 34.47 34.54 -19.95
N VAL A 368 34.91 35.20 -21.04
CA VAL A 368 35.57 36.51 -21.01
C VAL A 368 34.62 37.55 -21.57
N VAL A 369 34.34 38.58 -20.79
CA VAL A 369 33.52 39.70 -21.23
C VAL A 369 34.46 40.89 -21.55
N LEU A 370 34.54 41.26 -22.83
CA LEU A 370 35.28 42.40 -23.29
C LEU A 370 34.43 43.67 -23.14
N TYR A 371 35.01 44.75 -22.60
CA TYR A 371 34.32 46.02 -22.47
C TYR A 371 35.19 47.20 -22.92
N ARG A 372 34.56 48.29 -23.29
CA ARG A 372 35.26 49.52 -23.68
C ARG A 372 35.37 50.45 -22.48
N ALA A 373 36.56 50.59 -21.94
CA ALA A 373 36.82 51.54 -20.86
C ALA A 373 36.60 52.97 -21.31
N GLN A 374 35.84 53.75 -20.53
CA GLN A 374 35.66 55.20 -20.75
C GLN A 374 36.35 55.96 -19.60
N PRO A 375 37.13 57.00 -19.91
CA PRO A 375 37.79 57.81 -18.88
C PRO A 375 36.79 58.48 -17.95
N GLY A 376 36.92 58.24 -16.63
CA GLY A 376 36.06 58.83 -15.61
C GLY A 376 34.77 58.08 -15.30
N MET A 377 34.51 56.97 -15.98
CA MET A 377 33.34 56.09 -15.65
C MET A 377 33.80 54.77 -15.04
N PRO A 378 33.07 54.27 -14.04
CA PRO A 378 33.33 52.94 -13.50
C PRO A 378 33.13 51.87 -14.56
N GLY A 379 34.00 50.87 -14.63
CA GLY A 379 33.83 49.70 -15.48
C GLY A 379 32.72 48.74 -14.96
N PRO A 380 32.51 47.62 -15.65
CA PRO A 380 31.59 46.60 -15.18
C PRO A 380 31.90 46.19 -13.74
N GLN A 381 30.85 46.12 -12.91
CA GLN A 381 31.00 45.77 -11.49
C GLN A 381 30.23 44.52 -11.21
N GLN A 382 30.88 43.55 -10.58
CA GLN A 382 30.21 42.37 -10.07
C GLN A 382 29.69 42.67 -8.66
N VAL A 383 28.40 42.65 -8.50
CA VAL A 383 27.78 42.65 -7.18
C VAL A 383 27.64 41.22 -6.74
N VAL A 384 28.57 40.72 -5.96
CA VAL A 384 28.48 39.43 -5.32
C VAL A 384 27.55 39.61 -4.11
N SER A 385 26.33 39.08 -4.22
CA SER A 385 25.54 38.84 -3.02
C SER A 385 26.29 37.77 -2.22
N SER A 386 26.98 38.16 -1.14
CA SER A 386 27.40 37.15 -0.17
C SER A 386 26.14 36.35 0.18
N PRO A 387 26.10 35.03 -0.04
CA PRO A 387 25.04 34.22 0.52
C PRO A 387 25.30 34.21 2.02
N GLY A 388 24.96 35.32 2.68
CA GLY A 388 24.90 35.36 4.12
C GLY A 388 24.09 34.16 4.52
N ASP A 389 24.49 33.47 5.56
CA ASP A 389 23.74 32.33 6.12
C ASP A 389 22.26 32.73 6.27
N LEU A 390 21.46 32.48 5.23
CA LEU A 390 20.03 32.76 5.18
C LEU A 390 19.28 31.88 6.17
N GLY A 391 19.99 31.21 7.09
CA GLY A 391 19.43 30.27 8.03
C GLY A 391 18.96 28.97 7.38
N VAL A 392 19.18 28.77 6.07
CA VAL A 392 18.75 27.56 5.35
C VAL A 392 19.35 26.30 5.97
N ASN A 393 20.63 26.35 6.31
CA ASN A 393 21.32 25.24 6.98
C ASN A 393 20.72 24.94 8.36
N ARG A 394 20.43 25.99 9.15
CA ARG A 394 19.78 25.82 10.46
C ARG A 394 18.38 25.26 10.33
N MET A 395 17.63 25.70 9.32
CA MET A 395 16.30 25.13 9.02
C MET A 395 16.39 23.68 8.58
N LEU A 396 17.40 23.33 7.77
CA LEU A 396 17.65 21.95 7.36
C LEU A 396 17.97 21.06 8.56
N ASP A 397 18.89 21.51 9.44
CA ASP A 397 19.22 20.78 10.67
C ASP A 397 18.01 20.61 11.58
N LEU A 398 17.16 21.65 11.70
CA LEU A 398 15.90 21.56 12.44
C LEU A 398 14.98 20.51 11.85
N GLN A 399 14.78 20.50 10.52
CA GLN A 399 13.92 19.50 9.86
C GLN A 399 14.46 18.07 10.02
N LEU A 400 15.79 17.89 9.99
CA LEU A 400 16.40 16.57 10.22
C LEU A 400 16.19 16.08 11.65
N ARG A 401 16.24 16.97 12.64
CA ARG A 401 15.87 16.61 14.04
C ARG A 401 14.40 16.31 14.19
N LEU A 402 13.53 17.15 13.61
CA LEU A 402 12.07 16.92 13.65
C LEU A 402 11.67 15.59 13.02
N ILE A 403 12.34 15.15 11.95
CA ILE A 403 12.11 13.81 11.39
C ILE A 403 12.43 12.70 12.40
N GLU A 404 13.51 12.84 13.17
CA GLU A 404 13.88 11.89 14.22
C GLU A 404 12.89 11.92 15.39
N ASP A 405 12.48 13.10 15.81
CA ASP A 405 11.52 13.27 16.91
C ASP A 405 10.15 12.72 16.55
N VAL A 406 9.61 13.07 15.37
CA VAL A 406 8.29 12.62 14.92
C VAL A 406 8.28 11.12 14.63
N SER A 407 9.34 10.59 14.02
CA SER A 407 9.40 9.16 13.69
C SER A 407 9.74 8.26 14.88
N GLY A 408 10.27 8.81 15.97
CA GLY A 408 10.83 8.05 17.09
C GLY A 408 12.09 7.24 16.73
N VAL A 409 12.60 7.35 15.49
CA VAL A 409 13.75 6.59 14.98
C VAL A 409 15.02 7.43 15.09
N ASN A 410 15.71 7.28 16.19
CA ASN A 410 16.95 8.00 16.47
C ASN A 410 18.21 7.34 15.85
N GLY A 411 19.39 7.97 16.08
CA GLY A 411 20.67 7.47 15.58
C GLY A 411 21.03 6.08 16.10
N ALA A 412 20.66 5.73 17.33
CA ALA A 412 20.94 4.43 17.94
C ALA A 412 20.21 3.30 17.20
N LEU A 413 18.91 3.49 16.86
CA LEU A 413 18.15 2.51 16.08
C LEU A 413 18.65 2.38 14.63
N LYS A 414 19.25 3.47 14.09
CA LYS A 414 19.86 3.49 12.74
C LYS A 414 21.25 2.81 12.71
N GLY A 415 21.73 2.28 13.83
CA GLY A 415 23.05 1.66 13.93
C GLY A 415 24.22 2.66 13.84
N GLN A 416 24.02 3.92 14.17
CA GLN A 416 25.08 4.90 14.23
C GLN A 416 25.94 4.62 15.47
N ALA A 417 27.26 4.62 15.28
CA ALA A 417 28.19 4.46 16.40
C ALA A 417 27.97 5.57 17.43
N ALA A 418 28.11 5.25 18.70
CA ALA A 418 28.12 6.24 19.76
C ALA A 418 29.18 7.32 19.44
N SER A 419 28.81 8.59 19.59
CA SER A 419 29.79 9.69 19.44
C SER A 419 30.89 9.56 20.47
N ALA A 420 32.09 10.00 20.13
CA ALA A 420 33.24 9.99 21.05
C ALA A 420 32.87 10.71 22.36
N GLY A 421 32.94 9.96 23.50
CA GLY A 421 32.55 10.45 24.82
C GLY A 421 31.14 10.07 25.30
N MET A 422 30.33 9.40 24.50
CA MET A 422 29.02 8.87 24.91
C MET A 422 29.23 7.61 25.77
N SER A 423 28.58 7.54 26.94
CA SER A 423 28.63 6.32 27.76
C SER A 423 27.75 5.22 27.15
N ALA A 424 28.13 3.96 27.33
CA ALA A 424 27.35 2.81 26.88
C ALA A 424 25.92 2.86 27.45
N SER A 425 25.74 3.27 28.71
CA SER A 425 24.43 3.39 29.36
C SER A 425 23.54 4.45 28.69
N LEU A 426 24.10 5.55 28.21
CA LEU A 426 23.33 6.58 27.49
C LEU A 426 22.91 6.06 26.11
N TYR A 427 23.80 5.34 25.43
CA TYR A 427 23.46 4.72 24.14
C TYR A 427 22.35 3.70 24.29
N ASP A 428 22.43 2.81 25.30
CA ASP A 428 21.40 1.84 25.59
C ASP A 428 20.06 2.48 25.96
N SER A 429 20.10 3.57 26.74
CA SER A 429 18.89 4.34 27.06
C SER A 429 18.26 4.95 25.81
N GLN A 430 19.06 5.55 24.91
CA GLN A 430 18.54 6.10 23.64
C GLN A 430 17.95 5.01 22.74
N HIS A 431 18.55 3.83 22.72
CA HIS A 431 18.04 2.68 21.98
C HIS A 431 16.70 2.21 22.57
N GLN A 432 16.60 2.06 23.90
CA GLN A 432 15.37 1.68 24.57
C GLN A 432 14.23 2.70 24.34
N HIS A 433 14.53 4.00 24.37
CA HIS A 433 13.55 5.03 24.07
C HIS A 433 13.03 4.94 22.63
N ALA A 434 13.89 4.67 21.65
CA ALA A 434 13.46 4.51 20.26
C ALA A 434 12.60 3.24 20.08
N VAL A 435 12.92 2.15 20.76
CA VAL A 435 12.09 0.93 20.75
C VAL A 435 10.74 1.18 21.42
N SER A 436 10.73 1.91 22.55
CA SER A 436 9.50 2.26 23.26
C SER A 436 8.57 3.14 22.42
N SER A 437 9.11 4.09 21.64
CA SER A 437 8.29 4.94 20.75
C SER A 437 7.62 4.17 19.61
N LEU A 438 8.18 3.02 19.21
CA LEU A 438 7.62 2.15 18.18
C LEU A 438 6.83 0.97 18.75
N SER A 439 6.71 0.87 20.09
CA SER A 439 6.12 -0.30 20.75
C SER A 439 4.65 -0.50 20.40
N ASP A 440 3.89 0.58 20.19
CA ASP A 440 2.49 0.50 19.80
C ASP A 440 2.33 -0.10 18.39
N ILE A 441 3.11 0.35 17.43
CA ILE A 441 3.14 -0.19 16.06
C ILE A 441 3.54 -1.68 16.07
N PHE A 442 4.58 -2.03 16.83
CA PHE A 442 5.01 -3.43 16.94
C PHE A 442 3.99 -4.28 17.71
N GLY A 443 3.30 -3.73 18.70
CA GLY A 443 2.20 -4.38 19.42
C GLY A 443 1.04 -4.71 18.49
N ALA A 444 0.57 -3.74 17.72
CA ALA A 444 -0.48 -3.93 16.73
C ALA A 444 -0.08 -4.98 15.67
N PHE A 445 1.16 -4.93 15.21
CA PHE A 445 1.67 -5.92 14.24
C PHE A 445 1.84 -7.31 14.86
N SER A 446 2.24 -7.41 16.12
CA SER A 446 2.34 -8.72 16.82
C SER A 446 0.98 -9.38 16.98
N THR A 447 -0.06 -8.61 17.36
CA THR A 447 -1.44 -9.12 17.43
C THR A 447 -1.92 -9.66 16.07
N PHE A 448 -1.57 -8.97 14.98
CA PHE A 448 -1.85 -9.44 13.62
C PHE A 448 -1.17 -10.81 13.34
N ILE A 449 0.12 -10.94 13.68
CA ILE A 449 0.86 -12.20 13.49
C ILE A 449 0.28 -13.33 14.33
N GLU A 450 -0.12 -13.05 15.57
CA GLU A 450 -0.77 -14.02 16.45
C GLU A 450 -2.09 -14.52 15.86
N ALA A 451 -2.94 -13.62 15.38
CA ALA A 451 -4.18 -13.99 14.70
C ALA A 451 -3.92 -14.87 13.45
N ARG A 452 -2.90 -14.52 12.64
CA ARG A 452 -2.49 -15.34 11.50
C ARG A 452 -2.01 -16.73 11.93
N ASN A 453 -1.24 -16.83 13.02
CA ASN A 453 -0.72 -18.11 13.50
C ASN A 453 -1.83 -19.02 14.03
N GLN A 454 -2.93 -18.49 14.53
CA GLN A 454 -4.11 -19.28 14.90
C GLN A 454 -4.79 -19.94 13.69
N MET A 455 -4.63 -19.37 12.49
CA MET A 455 -5.16 -19.95 11.25
C MET A 455 -4.21 -20.98 10.61
N LEU A 456 -2.94 -21.02 11.02
CA LEU A 456 -1.93 -21.98 10.56
C LEU A 456 -1.97 -23.27 11.36
#